data_f9bb0c3a3acfaf1fa484b64e3912e4e2
#
_entry.id   f9bb0c3a3acfaf1fa484b64e3912e4e2
#
_cell.length_a   1.000
_cell.length_b   1.000
_cell.length_c   1.000
_cell.angle_alpha   90.00
_cell.angle_beta   90.00
_cell.angle_gamma   90.00
#
_symmetry.space_group_name_H-M   'P 1'
#
loop_
_entity.id
_entity.type
_entity.pdbx_description
1 polymer ?
#
loop_
_entity_poly.entity_id
_entity_poly.type
_entity_poly.pdbx_seq_one_letter_code
_entity_poly.pdbx_strand_id
1 'polypeptide(L)'
;MKISLNQKLISLIEHYNLINANFLLSNKPLKRTIQSTTHISAGTKFEKLDKLKKKIKLIKNCDLKKNATNIVFGDGNINSKIMIIGEGPGAQEDAEGKPFVGRAGKLLDKMLASIQLNRAKVYISNVVNYR
;
A
#
# COMPACT_ATOMS: atom_id res chain seq x y z
N MET A 1 -27.71 33.79 22.21
CA MET A 1 -27.38 34.39 20.91
C MET A 1 -27.33 33.28 19.86
N LYS A 2 -28.23 33.28 18.85
CA LYS A 2 -28.23 32.23 17.83
C LYS A 2 -27.12 32.53 16.81
N ILE A 3 -26.13 31.66 16.73
CA ILE A 3 -25.06 31.74 15.72
C ILE A 3 -25.68 31.59 14.34
N SER A 4 -25.44 32.53 13.42
CA SER A 4 -25.97 32.47 12.07
C SER A 4 -25.43 31.26 11.29
N LEU A 5 -26.17 30.77 10.28
CA LEU A 5 -25.75 29.65 9.46
C LEU A 5 -24.36 29.90 8.80
N ASN A 6 -24.14 31.15 8.37
CA ASN A 6 -22.85 31.55 7.77
C ASN A 6 -21.70 31.48 8.74
N GLN A 7 -21.88 31.87 10.00
CA GLN A 7 -20.84 31.76 11.03
C GLN A 7 -20.49 30.28 11.33
N LYS A 8 -21.49 29.39 11.33
CA LYS A 8 -21.23 27.94 11.48
C LYS A 8 -20.45 27.36 10.30
N LEU A 9 -20.75 27.84 9.08
CA LEU A 9 -20.06 27.39 7.86
C LEU A 9 -18.60 27.84 7.85
N ILE A 10 -18.33 29.10 8.22
CA ILE A 10 -16.98 29.66 8.34
C ILE A 10 -16.16 28.85 9.36
N SER A 11 -16.71 28.65 10.56
CA SER A 11 -16.04 27.87 11.60
C SER A 11 -15.75 26.42 11.17
N LEU A 12 -16.63 25.81 10.37
CA LEU A 12 -16.41 24.47 9.82
C LEU A 12 -15.26 24.46 8.81
N ILE A 13 -15.20 25.44 7.91
CA ILE A 13 -14.13 25.59 6.91
C ILE A 13 -12.77 25.81 7.60
N GLU A 14 -12.74 26.68 8.63
CA GLU A 14 -11.54 26.93 9.43
C GLU A 14 -11.06 25.66 10.13
N HIS A 15 -11.98 24.87 10.69
CA HIS A 15 -11.65 23.59 11.31
C HIS A 15 -11.04 22.60 10.30
N TYR A 16 -11.61 22.47 9.09
CA TYR A 16 -11.05 21.60 8.03
C TYR A 16 -9.66 22.08 7.56
N ASN A 17 -9.44 23.39 7.49
CA ASN A 17 -8.12 23.94 7.18
C ASN A 17 -7.11 23.64 8.28
N LEU A 18 -7.51 23.70 9.55
CA LEU A 18 -6.64 23.43 10.70
C LEU A 18 -6.16 21.98 10.73
N ILE A 19 -7.00 21.03 10.31
CA ILE A 19 -6.65 19.60 10.24
C ILE A 19 -6.08 19.17 8.88
N ASN A 20 -5.74 20.13 8.01
CA ASN A 20 -5.22 19.89 6.66
C ASN A 20 -6.15 19.03 5.77
N ALA A 21 -7.44 19.02 6.04
CA ALA A 21 -8.43 18.26 5.28
C ALA A 21 -8.96 19.13 4.11
N ASN A 22 -8.19 19.26 3.06
CA ASN A 22 -8.49 20.11 1.89
C ASN A 22 -9.41 19.42 0.87
N PHE A 23 -10.52 18.83 1.32
CA PHE A 23 -11.49 18.24 0.40
C PHE A 23 -12.85 18.93 0.52
N LEU A 24 -13.39 19.32 -0.62
CA LEU A 24 -14.75 19.82 -0.74
C LEU A 24 -15.72 18.64 -0.77
N LEU A 25 -16.59 18.54 0.22
CA LEU A 25 -17.70 17.60 0.19
C LEU A 25 -18.74 18.10 -0.84
N SER A 26 -18.88 17.42 -1.95
CA SER A 26 -19.91 17.68 -2.95
C SER A 26 -21.16 16.87 -2.63
N ASN A 27 -22.34 17.49 -2.74
CA ASN A 27 -23.63 16.80 -2.62
C ASN A 27 -23.91 15.83 -3.79
N LYS A 28 -23.06 15.80 -4.81
CA LYS A 28 -23.14 14.84 -5.90
C LYS A 28 -22.10 13.74 -5.66
N PRO A 29 -22.50 12.46 -5.72
CA PRO A 29 -21.52 11.38 -5.63
C PRO A 29 -20.50 11.57 -6.75
N LEU A 30 -19.23 11.66 -6.39
CA LEU A 30 -18.14 11.59 -7.36
C LEU A 30 -18.27 10.27 -8.10
N LYS A 31 -18.75 10.31 -9.34
CA LYS A 31 -18.58 9.18 -10.25
C LYS A 31 -17.07 9.02 -10.44
N ARG A 32 -16.45 8.20 -9.62
CA ARG A 32 -15.12 7.67 -9.91
C ARG A 32 -15.30 6.75 -11.11
N THR A 33 -15.37 7.34 -12.30
CA THR A 33 -15.10 6.60 -13.50
C THR A 33 -13.66 6.14 -13.31
N ILE A 34 -13.50 4.87 -12.93
CA ILE A 34 -12.21 4.20 -13.08
C ILE A 34 -12.00 4.29 -14.59
N GLN A 35 -11.28 5.32 -15.02
CA GLN A 35 -10.63 5.26 -16.31
C GLN A 35 -9.65 4.10 -16.15
N SER A 36 -10.13 2.92 -16.51
CA SER A 36 -9.27 1.79 -16.76
C SER A 36 -8.38 2.19 -17.94
N THR A 37 -7.34 2.95 -17.65
CA THR A 37 -6.17 2.99 -18.52
C THR A 37 -5.52 1.61 -18.41
N THR A 38 -6.26 0.62 -18.86
CA THR A 38 -5.73 -0.70 -19.16
C THR A 38 -4.89 -0.57 -20.42
N HIS A 39 -3.72 0.04 -20.29
CA HIS A 39 -2.60 -0.46 -21.06
C HIS A 39 -2.27 -1.84 -20.45
N ILE A 40 -3.12 -2.82 -20.77
CA ILE A 40 -2.82 -4.22 -20.53
C ILE A 40 -1.68 -4.52 -21.51
N SER A 41 -0.45 -4.29 -21.07
CA SER A 41 0.71 -4.80 -21.78
C SER A 41 0.52 -6.31 -21.86
N ALA A 42 0.55 -6.86 -23.09
CA ALA A 42 0.58 -8.30 -23.30
C ALA A 42 1.72 -8.88 -22.45
N GLY A 43 1.46 -9.98 -21.75
CA GLY A 43 2.44 -10.63 -20.87
C GLY A 43 1.78 -11.31 -19.67
N THR A 44 2.42 -12.32 -19.17
CA THR A 44 1.99 -13.05 -17.98
C THR A 44 2.03 -12.16 -16.73
N LYS A 45 1.29 -12.50 -15.68
CA LYS A 45 1.30 -11.77 -14.40
C LYS A 45 2.70 -11.72 -13.80
N PHE A 46 3.47 -12.78 -13.96
CA PHE A 46 4.85 -12.87 -13.53
C PHE A 46 5.73 -11.82 -14.23
N GLU A 47 5.68 -11.76 -15.56
CA GLU A 47 6.45 -10.78 -16.34
C GLU A 47 6.11 -9.33 -15.97
N LYS A 48 4.83 -9.06 -15.71
CA LYS A 48 4.38 -7.73 -15.27
C LYS A 48 4.96 -7.35 -13.92
N LEU A 49 4.97 -8.29 -12.97
CA LEU A 49 5.56 -8.08 -11.64
C LEU A 49 7.08 -7.91 -11.74
N ASP A 50 7.78 -8.70 -12.56
CA ASP A 50 9.22 -8.56 -12.77
C ASP A 50 9.58 -7.20 -13.40
N LYS A 51 8.82 -6.76 -14.41
CA LYS A 51 8.97 -5.42 -14.99
C LYS A 51 8.74 -4.32 -13.94
N LEU A 52 7.74 -4.48 -13.08
CA LEU A 52 7.47 -3.54 -11.98
C LEU A 52 8.63 -3.51 -10.98
N LYS A 53 9.13 -4.67 -10.56
CA LYS A 53 10.28 -4.79 -9.65
C LYS A 53 11.52 -4.09 -10.24
N LYS A 54 11.78 -4.27 -11.53
CA LYS A 54 12.87 -3.59 -12.25
C LYS A 54 12.67 -2.07 -12.26
N LYS A 55 11.46 -1.58 -12.51
CA LYS A 55 11.15 -0.13 -12.45
C LYS A 55 11.40 0.44 -11.07
N ILE A 56 10.96 -0.23 -10.00
CA ILE A 56 11.19 0.21 -8.62
C ILE A 56 12.69 0.27 -8.31
N LYS A 57 13.47 -0.71 -8.78
CA LYS A 57 14.94 -0.68 -8.64
C LYS A 57 15.61 0.50 -9.37
N LEU A 58 15.00 1.03 -10.42
CA LEU A 58 15.53 2.17 -11.17
C LEU A 58 15.14 3.53 -10.60
N ILE A 59 14.27 3.60 -9.59
CA ILE A 59 13.88 4.86 -8.94
C ILE A 59 15.13 5.53 -8.36
N LYS A 60 15.35 6.78 -8.75
CA LYS A 60 16.40 7.67 -8.25
C LYS A 60 15.80 8.60 -7.19
N ASN A 61 16.64 9.21 -6.38
CA ASN A 61 16.26 10.21 -5.35
C ASN A 61 15.26 9.66 -4.33
N CYS A 62 15.46 8.42 -3.86
CA CYS A 62 14.69 7.78 -2.82
C CYS A 62 15.57 7.56 -1.59
N ASP A 63 15.30 8.27 -0.51
CA ASP A 63 16.12 8.20 0.71
C ASP A 63 16.04 6.84 1.38
N LEU A 64 14.88 6.21 1.39
CA LEU A 64 14.71 4.85 1.90
C LEU A 64 15.62 3.85 1.17
N LYS A 65 15.75 3.98 -0.13
CA LYS A 65 16.61 3.10 -0.94
C LYS A 65 18.10 3.27 -0.64
N LYS A 66 18.55 4.46 -0.21
CA LYS A 66 19.96 4.72 0.09
C LYS A 66 20.49 3.85 1.23
N ASN A 67 19.65 3.57 2.21
CA ASN A 67 20.01 2.84 3.43
C ASN A 67 19.54 1.38 3.40
N ALA A 68 18.75 0.98 2.42
CA ALA A 68 18.22 -0.37 2.30
C ALA A 68 19.25 -1.33 1.73
N THR A 69 19.32 -2.54 2.29
CA THR A 69 20.16 -3.64 1.81
C THR A 69 19.52 -4.32 0.60
N ASN A 70 18.23 -4.59 0.69
CA ASN A 70 17.48 -5.29 -0.34
C ASN A 70 16.14 -4.60 -0.67
N ILE A 71 15.64 -4.88 -1.87
CA ILE A 71 14.25 -4.60 -2.20
C ILE A 71 13.36 -5.72 -1.63
N VAL A 72 12.40 -5.35 -0.81
CA VAL A 72 11.38 -6.25 -0.26
C VAL A 72 10.11 -6.10 -1.09
N PHE A 73 10.02 -6.85 -2.19
CA PHE A 73 8.98 -6.64 -3.19
C PHE A 73 7.69 -7.41 -2.87
N GLY A 74 7.82 -8.70 -2.59
CA GLY A 74 6.68 -9.56 -2.26
C GLY A 74 7.08 -11.02 -2.17
N ASP A 75 6.20 -11.82 -1.56
CA ASP A 75 6.36 -13.26 -1.34
C ASP A 75 5.01 -13.97 -1.47
N GLY A 76 5.03 -15.26 -1.80
CA GLY A 76 3.84 -16.10 -1.91
C GLY A 76 3.31 -16.27 -3.32
N ASN A 77 2.02 -16.61 -3.43
CA ASN A 77 1.40 -16.96 -4.71
C ASN A 77 0.86 -15.73 -5.45
N ILE A 78 1.50 -15.37 -6.55
CA ILE A 78 1.09 -14.24 -7.41
C ILE A 78 -0.31 -14.39 -8.00
N ASN A 79 -0.85 -15.61 -8.07
CA ASN A 79 -2.20 -15.91 -8.57
C ASN A 79 -3.24 -16.05 -7.46
N SER A 80 -2.84 -15.78 -6.20
CA SER A 80 -3.78 -15.80 -5.07
C SER A 80 -4.88 -14.75 -5.24
N LYS A 81 -6.07 -15.10 -4.73
CA LYS A 81 -7.21 -14.16 -4.60
C LYS A 81 -7.05 -13.26 -3.36
N ILE A 82 -6.13 -13.59 -2.45
CA ILE A 82 -5.88 -12.86 -1.21
C ILE A 82 -4.51 -12.21 -1.31
N MET A 83 -4.48 -10.90 -1.12
CA MET A 83 -3.25 -10.12 -1.00
C MET A 83 -3.20 -9.47 0.37
N ILE A 84 -2.08 -9.64 1.06
CA ILE A 84 -1.80 -9.01 2.36
C ILE A 84 -0.80 -7.90 2.13
N ILE A 85 -1.11 -6.71 2.60
CA ILE A 85 -0.27 -5.53 2.39
C ILE A 85 0.10 -4.94 3.75
N GLY A 86 1.41 -4.91 4.04
CA GLY A 86 1.97 -4.19 5.17
C GLY A 86 2.40 -2.77 4.79
N GLU A 87 2.90 -2.03 5.77
CA GLU A 87 3.41 -0.67 5.57
C GLU A 87 4.77 -0.71 4.87
N GLY A 88 5.76 -1.33 5.49
CA GLY A 88 7.13 -1.37 5.00
C GLY A 88 7.97 -2.45 5.67
N PRO A 89 9.20 -2.70 5.17
CA PRO A 89 10.07 -3.73 5.70
C PRO A 89 10.77 -3.30 6.99
N GLY A 90 10.88 -4.24 7.94
CA GLY A 90 11.75 -4.14 9.09
C GLY A 90 13.20 -4.58 8.75
N ALA A 91 14.06 -4.64 9.78
CA ALA A 91 15.46 -4.99 9.60
C ALA A 91 15.66 -6.42 9.08
N GLN A 92 14.87 -7.38 9.54
CA GLN A 92 14.95 -8.76 9.08
C GLN A 92 14.46 -8.90 7.64
N GLU A 93 13.38 -8.22 7.30
CA GLU A 93 12.84 -8.19 5.95
C GLU A 93 13.82 -7.58 4.95
N ASP A 94 14.49 -6.48 5.34
CA ASP A 94 15.52 -5.85 4.53
C ASP A 94 16.74 -6.77 4.33
N ALA A 95 17.19 -7.48 5.38
CA ALA A 95 18.29 -8.43 5.29
C ALA A 95 17.97 -9.62 4.38
N GLU A 96 16.74 -10.16 4.44
CA GLU A 96 16.32 -11.35 3.69
C GLU A 96 15.71 -11.03 2.32
N GLY A 97 15.31 -9.78 2.07
CA GLY A 97 14.61 -9.36 0.85
C GLY A 97 13.19 -9.92 0.72
N LYS A 98 12.57 -10.36 1.83
CA LYS A 98 11.23 -10.95 1.87
C LYS A 98 10.34 -10.23 2.89
N PRO A 99 9.04 -10.00 2.58
CA PRO A 99 8.13 -9.35 3.50
C PRO A 99 7.72 -10.29 4.65
N PHE A 100 7.50 -9.71 5.83
CA PHE A 100 6.95 -10.40 6.99
C PHE A 100 7.75 -11.65 7.43
N VAL A 101 9.05 -11.54 7.57
CA VAL A 101 9.93 -12.63 8.09
C VAL A 101 10.28 -12.44 9.57
N GLY A 102 10.15 -11.24 10.10
CA GLY A 102 10.40 -10.91 11.50
C GLY A 102 9.29 -11.37 12.46
N ARG A 103 9.31 -10.82 13.68
CA ARG A 103 8.32 -11.16 14.73
C ARG A 103 6.86 -11.02 14.28
N ALA A 104 6.54 -9.92 13.62
CA ALA A 104 5.20 -9.68 13.08
C ALA A 104 4.84 -10.70 11.98
N GLY A 105 5.81 -11.08 11.16
CA GLY A 105 5.64 -12.10 10.13
C GLY A 105 5.35 -13.48 10.71
N LYS A 106 6.07 -13.88 11.77
CA LYS A 106 5.81 -15.14 12.48
C LYS A 106 4.40 -15.16 13.12
N LEU A 107 3.92 -14.01 13.59
CA LEU A 107 2.55 -13.88 14.08
C LEU A 107 1.54 -14.01 12.94
N LEU A 108 1.79 -13.33 11.81
CA LEU A 108 0.97 -13.45 10.60
C LEU A 108 0.85 -14.91 10.14
N ASP A 109 1.96 -15.66 10.14
CA ASP A 109 1.95 -17.07 9.75
C ASP A 109 1.05 -17.92 10.67
N LYS A 110 1.07 -17.66 11.99
CA LYS A 110 0.16 -18.31 12.95
C LYS A 110 -1.30 -17.92 12.71
N MET A 111 -1.57 -16.66 12.43
CA MET A 111 -2.93 -16.18 12.10
C MET A 111 -3.45 -16.83 10.81
N LEU A 112 -2.62 -16.92 9.78
CA LEU A 112 -2.98 -17.61 8.55
C LEU A 112 -3.25 -19.09 8.79
N ALA A 113 -2.42 -19.76 9.58
CA ALA A 113 -2.60 -21.17 9.92
C ALA A 113 -3.93 -21.43 10.65
N SER A 114 -4.36 -20.51 11.54
CA SER A 114 -5.63 -20.64 12.27
C SER A 114 -6.87 -20.64 11.36
N ILE A 115 -6.76 -20.06 10.17
CA ILE A 115 -7.82 -20.05 9.13
C ILE A 115 -7.49 -20.97 7.95
N GLN A 116 -6.61 -21.96 8.17
CA GLN A 116 -6.20 -22.97 7.18
C GLN A 116 -5.54 -22.38 5.92
N LEU A 117 -4.91 -21.22 6.06
CA LEU A 117 -4.09 -20.58 5.03
C LEU A 117 -2.60 -20.69 5.37
N ASN A 118 -1.78 -20.49 4.37
CA ASN A 118 -0.33 -20.35 4.49
C ASN A 118 0.20 -19.41 3.40
N ARG A 119 1.49 -19.09 3.42
CA ARG A 119 2.10 -18.20 2.43
C ARG A 119 1.92 -18.64 0.97
N ALA A 120 1.86 -19.94 0.70
CA ALA A 120 1.63 -20.45 -0.66
C ALA A 120 0.20 -20.19 -1.18
N LYS A 121 -0.75 -19.90 -0.29
CA LYS A 121 -2.15 -19.60 -0.63
C LYS A 121 -2.47 -18.12 -0.69
N VAL A 122 -1.54 -17.23 -0.30
CA VAL A 122 -1.70 -15.77 -0.29
C VAL A 122 -0.54 -15.11 -1.03
N TYR A 123 -0.68 -13.83 -1.38
CA TYR A 123 0.43 -13.00 -1.83
C TYR A 123 0.66 -11.89 -0.80
N ILE A 124 1.90 -11.71 -0.35
CA ILE A 124 2.25 -10.78 0.71
C ILE A 124 3.19 -9.72 0.14
N SER A 125 2.93 -8.45 0.42
CA SER A 125 3.75 -7.32 0.00
C SER A 125 3.66 -6.18 1.00
N ASN A 126 4.34 -5.07 0.73
CA ASN A 126 4.26 -3.82 1.48
C ASN A 126 3.91 -2.66 0.55
N VAL A 127 3.38 -1.57 1.11
CA VAL A 127 3.19 -0.31 0.39
C VAL A 127 4.57 0.27 0.02
N VAL A 128 5.53 0.20 0.94
CA VAL A 128 6.91 0.65 0.75
C VAL A 128 7.82 -0.57 0.59
N ASN A 129 8.66 -0.57 -0.45
CA ASN A 129 9.52 -1.72 -0.77
C ASN A 129 10.95 -1.61 -0.23
N TYR A 130 11.32 -0.51 0.38
CA TYR A 130 12.62 -0.24 0.99
C TYR A 130 12.45 0.20 2.44
N ARG A 131 13.44 -0.09 3.28
CA ARG A 131 13.48 0.31 4.69
C ARG A 131 14.07 1.69 4.89
#